data_10646a22977c6b4edeeeb7102164b45d
#
_entry.id   10646a22977c6b4edeeeb7102164b45d
#
_cell.length_a   1.000
_cell.length_b   1.000
_cell.length_c   1.000
_cell.angle_alpha   90.00
_cell.angle_beta   90.00
_cell.angle_gamma   90.00
#
_symmetry.space_group_name_H-M   'P 1'
#
loop_
_entity.id
_entity.type
_entity.pdbx_description
1 polymer ?
#
loop_
_entity_poly.entity_id
_entity_poly.type
_entity_poly.pdbx_seq_one_letter_code
_entity_poly.pdbx_strand_id
1 'polypeptide(L)'
;MNDPIVAMSVALGGWQSKLQTASPGIIESFDRDAMTCSVQPAIKGQIRDETGAVQDVDLPMLVDCPVQFPSGGGCTLTFPVKKGDECLVVFSSRCIDSWWQSGGVQAQADLRMHDMSDGFALLGFRSQPRVIGNISSTAAQLRTDDGAAFVEVDSSTHAINATTSGAATVSAQGNITMSAPLVTINGDVKVNGRVDTTGDVKAGTISLMTHRTSGVTAGGGTSGVPVP
;
A
#
# COMPACT_ATOMS: atom_id res chain seq x y z
N MET A 1 -58.38 -8.68 0.42
CA MET A 1 -58.15 -7.68 1.48
C MET A 1 -56.69 -7.40 1.52
N ASN A 2 -56.26 -6.19 1.07
CA ASN A 2 -54.85 -5.84 1.13
C ASN A 2 -54.51 -5.50 2.59
N ASP A 3 -53.72 -6.33 3.24
CA ASP A 3 -53.21 -6.07 4.57
C ASP A 3 -52.31 -4.83 4.53
N PRO A 4 -52.61 -3.73 5.22
CA PRO A 4 -51.80 -2.52 5.21
C PRO A 4 -50.37 -2.75 5.73
N ILE A 5 -50.16 -3.74 6.60
CA ILE A 5 -48.84 -4.12 7.10
C ILE A 5 -47.99 -4.72 5.97
N VAL A 6 -48.58 -5.59 5.13
CA VAL A 6 -47.92 -6.17 3.97
C VAL A 6 -47.59 -5.09 2.94
N ALA A 7 -48.51 -4.18 2.66
CA ALA A 7 -48.29 -3.06 1.74
C ALA A 7 -47.13 -2.15 2.21
N MET A 8 -47.13 -1.81 3.50
CA MET A 8 -46.09 -1.01 4.11
C MET A 8 -44.72 -1.73 4.08
N SER A 9 -44.66 -3.03 4.37
CA SER A 9 -43.45 -3.83 4.32
C SER A 9 -42.88 -3.89 2.91
N VAL A 10 -43.73 -4.05 1.89
CA VAL A 10 -43.31 -4.03 0.46
C VAL A 10 -42.78 -2.66 0.06
N ALA A 11 -43.44 -1.58 0.49
CA ALA A 11 -43.00 -0.21 0.20
C ALA A 11 -41.63 0.11 0.86
N LEU A 12 -41.44 -0.28 2.13
CA LEU A 12 -40.19 -0.11 2.83
C LEU A 12 -39.07 -0.96 2.22
N GLY A 13 -39.34 -2.20 1.85
CA GLY A 13 -38.39 -3.06 1.13
C GLY A 13 -38.00 -2.48 -0.23
N GLY A 14 -38.94 -1.92 -0.98
CA GLY A 14 -38.69 -1.26 -2.24
C GLY A 14 -37.88 0.04 -2.11
N TRP A 15 -38.01 0.76 -0.99
CA TRP A 15 -37.17 1.91 -0.69
C TRP A 15 -35.76 1.47 -0.26
N GLN A 16 -35.66 0.47 0.62
CA GLN A 16 -34.39 -0.04 1.11
C GLN A 16 -33.52 -0.62 -0.03
N SER A 17 -34.13 -1.25 -1.04
CA SER A 17 -33.40 -1.79 -2.18
C SER A 17 -32.73 -0.74 -3.08
N LYS A 18 -33.14 0.54 -2.95
CA LYS A 18 -32.55 1.68 -3.66
C LYS A 18 -31.46 2.39 -2.85
N LEU A 19 -31.31 2.06 -1.58
CA LEU A 19 -30.33 2.69 -0.69
C LEU A 19 -28.98 2.03 -0.86
N GLN A 20 -28.08 2.67 -1.59
CA GLN A 20 -26.71 2.20 -1.76
C GLN A 20 -25.87 2.62 -0.53
N THR A 21 -25.23 1.65 0.13
CA THR A 21 -24.35 1.91 1.28
C THR A 21 -22.91 1.50 0.97
N ALA A 22 -22.69 0.24 0.71
CA ALA A 22 -21.41 -0.30 0.27
C ALA A 22 -21.63 -1.62 -0.47
N SER A 23 -20.74 -1.90 -1.45
CA SER A 23 -20.76 -3.15 -2.21
C SER A 23 -19.33 -3.54 -2.59
N PRO A 24 -18.98 -4.84 -2.55
CA PRO A 24 -17.72 -5.30 -3.13
C PRO A 24 -17.72 -5.05 -4.64
N GLY A 25 -16.53 -4.73 -5.17
CA GLY A 25 -16.33 -4.44 -6.57
C GLY A 25 -15.01 -4.96 -7.09
N ILE A 26 -14.89 -5.02 -8.41
CA ILE A 26 -13.69 -5.40 -9.14
C ILE A 26 -13.27 -4.21 -9.99
N ILE A 27 -12.03 -3.78 -9.86
CA ILE A 27 -11.49 -2.66 -10.62
C ILE A 27 -11.27 -3.07 -12.06
N GLU A 28 -11.85 -2.33 -12.99
CA GLU A 28 -11.73 -2.52 -14.43
C GLU A 28 -10.67 -1.62 -15.07
N SER A 29 -10.50 -0.40 -14.54
CA SER A 29 -9.48 0.55 -14.98
C SER A 29 -9.10 1.49 -13.83
N PHE A 30 -7.89 2.04 -13.88
CA PHE A 30 -7.41 3.05 -12.94
C PHE A 30 -6.77 4.20 -13.69
N ASP A 31 -7.24 5.41 -13.45
CA ASP A 31 -6.62 6.66 -13.87
C ASP A 31 -5.77 7.21 -12.72
N ARG A 32 -4.44 7.15 -12.90
CA ARG A 32 -3.48 7.61 -11.89
C ARG A 32 -3.40 9.13 -11.76
N ASP A 33 -3.75 9.85 -12.82
CA ASP A 33 -3.65 11.32 -12.83
C ASP A 33 -4.85 11.94 -12.12
N ALA A 34 -6.04 11.34 -12.29
CA ALA A 34 -7.25 11.69 -11.57
C ALA A 34 -7.39 10.98 -10.21
N MET A 35 -6.62 9.93 -9.93
CA MET A 35 -6.76 9.05 -8.77
C MET A 35 -8.15 8.42 -8.66
N THR A 36 -8.76 8.09 -9.81
CA THR A 36 -10.08 7.44 -9.90
C THR A 36 -9.99 6.08 -10.56
N CYS A 37 -10.99 5.25 -10.34
CA CYS A 37 -11.10 3.97 -11.01
C CYS A 37 -12.53 3.72 -11.51
N SER A 38 -12.65 2.85 -12.53
CA SER A 38 -13.92 2.25 -12.89
C SER A 38 -14.05 0.90 -12.20
N VAL A 39 -15.21 0.65 -11.61
CA VAL A 39 -15.46 -0.55 -10.79
C VAL A 39 -16.70 -1.28 -11.29
N GLN A 40 -16.57 -2.57 -11.56
CA GLN A 40 -17.71 -3.46 -11.76
C GLN A 40 -18.19 -3.96 -10.39
N PRO A 41 -19.44 -3.66 -9.96
CA PRO A 41 -20.00 -4.25 -8.76
C PRO A 41 -19.94 -5.79 -8.84
N ALA A 42 -19.47 -6.44 -7.77
CA ALA A 42 -19.30 -7.88 -7.74
C ALA A 42 -20.58 -8.65 -7.35
N ILE A 43 -21.61 -7.94 -6.90
CA ILE A 43 -22.92 -8.50 -6.58
C ILE A 43 -23.91 -8.12 -7.69
N LYS A 44 -24.59 -9.11 -8.24
CA LYS A 44 -25.61 -8.90 -9.28
C LYS A 44 -26.88 -8.30 -8.71
N GLY A 45 -27.52 -7.46 -9.49
CA GLY A 45 -28.89 -7.05 -9.25
C GLY A 45 -29.88 -8.13 -9.66
N GLN A 46 -31.12 -8.01 -9.21
CA GLN A 46 -32.21 -8.89 -9.60
C GLN A 46 -33.36 -8.09 -10.23
N ILE A 47 -33.81 -8.51 -11.38
CA ILE A 47 -34.99 -7.98 -12.03
C ILE A 47 -36.07 -9.07 -12.16
N ARG A 48 -37.34 -8.67 -12.12
CA ARG A 48 -38.44 -9.57 -12.47
C ARG A 48 -38.88 -9.26 -13.88
N ASP A 49 -38.97 -10.30 -14.69
CA ASP A 49 -39.52 -10.17 -16.04
C ASP A 49 -41.07 -10.10 -16.01
N GLU A 50 -41.66 -9.92 -17.17
CA GLU A 50 -43.12 -9.82 -17.35
C GLU A 50 -43.85 -11.07 -16.88
N THR A 51 -43.21 -12.22 -16.82
CA THR A 51 -43.77 -13.49 -16.33
C THR A 51 -43.66 -13.65 -14.84
N GLY A 52 -42.91 -12.75 -14.15
CA GLY A 52 -42.62 -12.79 -12.72
C GLY A 52 -41.39 -13.62 -12.38
N ALA A 53 -40.67 -14.17 -13.37
CA ALA A 53 -39.43 -14.87 -13.13
C ALA A 53 -38.31 -13.88 -12.73
N VAL A 54 -37.48 -14.30 -11.78
CA VAL A 54 -36.33 -13.50 -11.29
C VAL A 54 -35.11 -13.80 -12.14
N GLN A 55 -34.47 -12.76 -12.65
CA GLN A 55 -33.22 -12.84 -13.42
C GLN A 55 -32.13 -12.04 -12.75
N ASP A 56 -30.93 -12.62 -12.64
CA ASP A 56 -29.75 -11.93 -12.16
C ASP A 56 -29.14 -11.11 -13.30
N VAL A 57 -28.90 -9.83 -13.05
CA VAL A 57 -28.32 -8.90 -14.03
C VAL A 57 -27.06 -8.25 -13.44
N ASP A 58 -26.07 -8.02 -14.29
CA ASP A 58 -24.90 -7.23 -13.88
C ASP A 58 -25.34 -5.78 -13.64
N LEU A 59 -24.93 -5.24 -12.50
CA LEU A 59 -25.14 -3.83 -12.20
C LEU A 59 -24.29 -2.96 -13.12
N PRO A 60 -24.71 -1.71 -13.40
CA PRO A 60 -23.90 -0.78 -14.18
C PRO A 60 -22.50 -0.62 -13.61
N MET A 61 -21.53 -0.44 -14.49
CA MET A 61 -20.16 -0.11 -14.08
C MET A 61 -20.14 1.27 -13.43
N LEU A 62 -19.51 1.36 -12.28
CA LEU A 62 -19.27 2.61 -11.58
C LEU A 62 -18.06 3.28 -12.21
N VAL A 63 -18.18 4.52 -12.62
CA VAL A 63 -17.10 5.28 -13.27
C VAL A 63 -16.61 6.39 -12.34
N ASP A 64 -15.35 6.79 -12.51
CA ASP A 64 -14.73 7.91 -11.81
C ASP A 64 -14.79 7.82 -10.26
N CYS A 65 -14.79 6.58 -9.73
CA CYS A 65 -14.75 6.37 -8.29
C CYS A 65 -13.40 6.83 -7.72
N PRO A 66 -13.34 7.84 -6.83
CA PRO A 66 -12.11 8.21 -6.16
C PRO A 66 -11.52 7.04 -5.38
N VAL A 67 -10.22 6.79 -5.56
CA VAL A 67 -9.52 5.69 -4.87
C VAL A 67 -8.97 6.19 -3.54
N GLN A 68 -9.28 5.46 -2.48
CA GLN A 68 -8.74 5.74 -1.15
C GLN A 68 -7.35 5.17 -1.00
N PHE A 69 -6.35 6.06 -0.78
CA PHE A 69 -5.03 5.74 -0.28
C PHE A 69 -4.91 6.24 1.16
N PRO A 70 -4.42 5.41 2.12
CA PRO A 70 -4.17 5.89 3.48
C PRO A 70 -3.24 7.09 3.46
N SER A 71 -3.71 8.25 3.93
CA SER A 71 -2.95 9.50 3.86
C SER A 71 -3.27 10.43 5.03
N GLY A 72 -2.30 11.28 5.38
CA GLY A 72 -2.45 12.30 6.40
C GLY A 72 -1.15 13.05 6.63
N GLY A 73 -1.22 14.33 7.04
CA GLY A 73 -0.06 15.12 7.39
C GLY A 73 1.00 15.30 6.27
N GLY A 74 0.57 15.23 5.02
CA GLY A 74 1.47 15.32 3.87
C GLY A 74 2.15 14.00 3.47
N CYS A 75 1.77 12.87 4.09
CA CYS A 75 2.27 11.54 3.72
C CYS A 75 1.13 10.69 3.16
N THR A 76 1.43 9.87 2.17
CA THR A 76 0.46 8.97 1.53
C THR A 76 1.11 7.61 1.27
N LEU A 77 0.39 6.53 1.61
CA LEU A 77 0.75 5.17 1.23
C LEU A 77 0.01 4.81 -0.05
N THR A 78 0.75 4.69 -1.16
CA THR A 78 0.19 4.38 -2.47
C THR A 78 0.44 2.92 -2.85
N PHE A 79 -0.49 2.34 -3.59
CA PHE A 79 -0.39 0.99 -4.15
C PHE A 79 -0.51 1.03 -5.67
N PRO A 80 0.14 0.12 -6.42
CA PRO A 80 -0.09 -0.05 -7.85
C PRO A 80 -1.47 -0.70 -8.07
N VAL A 81 -2.49 0.13 -8.34
CA VAL A 81 -3.85 -0.34 -8.62
C VAL A 81 -3.92 -0.95 -10.01
N LYS A 82 -4.50 -2.14 -10.14
CA LYS A 82 -4.57 -2.90 -11.39
C LYS A 82 -5.99 -3.36 -11.67
N LYS A 83 -6.28 -3.56 -12.97
CA LYS A 83 -7.49 -4.27 -13.40
C LYS A 83 -7.54 -5.64 -12.72
N GLY A 84 -8.69 -5.96 -12.19
CA GLY A 84 -8.95 -7.20 -11.47
C GLY A 84 -8.68 -7.12 -9.96
N ASP A 85 -8.15 -6.02 -9.43
CA ASP A 85 -8.06 -5.83 -7.97
C ASP A 85 -9.46 -5.73 -7.38
N GLU A 86 -9.66 -6.34 -6.22
CA GLU A 86 -10.92 -6.26 -5.48
C GLU A 86 -10.92 -5.05 -4.55
N CYS A 87 -12.06 -4.42 -4.41
CA CYS A 87 -12.25 -3.26 -3.54
C CYS A 87 -13.61 -3.31 -2.86
N LEU A 88 -13.80 -2.47 -1.86
CA LEU A 88 -15.11 -2.11 -1.34
C LEU A 88 -15.46 -0.73 -1.86
N VAL A 89 -16.58 -0.60 -2.55
CA VAL A 89 -17.13 0.71 -2.90
C VAL A 89 -18.09 1.14 -1.80
N VAL A 90 -17.81 2.30 -1.22
CA VAL A 90 -18.68 2.95 -0.21
C VAL A 90 -19.36 4.14 -0.88
N PHE A 91 -20.67 4.21 -0.79
CA PHE A 91 -21.45 5.26 -1.43
C PHE A 91 -21.72 6.42 -0.45
N SER A 92 -21.49 7.63 -0.92
CA SER A 92 -21.79 8.83 -0.14
C SER A 92 -23.28 8.98 0.09
N SER A 93 -23.64 9.56 1.25
CA SER A 93 -25.04 9.91 1.53
C SER A 93 -25.56 11.07 0.67
N ARG A 94 -24.66 11.80 -0.01
CA ARG A 94 -24.97 12.98 -0.83
C ARG A 94 -24.07 12.98 -2.07
N CYS A 95 -24.52 13.73 -3.10
CA CYS A 95 -23.73 13.98 -4.32
C CYS A 95 -22.37 14.58 -4.00
N ILE A 96 -21.30 13.98 -4.53
CA ILE A 96 -19.91 14.37 -4.29
C ILE A 96 -19.31 15.25 -5.39
N ASP A 97 -19.99 15.50 -6.50
CA ASP A 97 -19.44 16.13 -7.71
C ASP A 97 -18.76 17.47 -7.43
N SER A 98 -19.44 18.38 -6.71
CA SER A 98 -18.88 19.68 -6.38
C SER A 98 -17.65 19.57 -5.47
N TRP A 99 -17.69 18.66 -4.49
CA TRP A 99 -16.55 18.40 -3.62
C TRP A 99 -15.38 17.80 -4.40
N TRP A 100 -15.64 16.82 -5.26
CA TRP A 100 -14.61 16.19 -6.06
C TRP A 100 -13.86 17.19 -6.94
N GLN A 101 -14.60 18.11 -7.59
CA GLN A 101 -14.01 19.10 -8.50
C GLN A 101 -13.27 20.22 -7.78
N SER A 102 -13.74 20.67 -6.61
CA SER A 102 -13.30 21.92 -6.00
C SER A 102 -12.65 21.76 -4.61
N GLY A 103 -12.83 20.59 -3.97
CA GLY A 103 -12.40 20.38 -2.58
C GLY A 103 -13.17 21.24 -1.58
N GLY A 104 -12.78 21.15 -0.31
CA GLY A 104 -13.37 21.95 0.77
C GLY A 104 -14.85 21.66 1.04
N VAL A 105 -15.55 22.60 1.66
CA VAL A 105 -17.00 22.50 1.93
C VAL A 105 -17.78 23.06 0.76
N GLN A 106 -18.61 22.23 0.12
CA GLN A 106 -19.34 22.58 -1.10
C GLN A 106 -20.84 22.36 -0.93
N ALA A 107 -21.66 23.11 -1.72
CA ALA A 107 -23.04 22.78 -1.92
C ALA A 107 -23.18 21.56 -2.85
N GLN A 108 -24.27 20.80 -2.69
CA GLN A 108 -24.57 19.68 -3.59
C GLN A 108 -24.88 20.18 -5.01
N ALA A 109 -24.29 19.55 -6.02
CA ALA A 109 -24.64 19.78 -7.43
C ALA A 109 -25.98 19.12 -7.80
N ASP A 110 -26.31 17.99 -7.17
CA ASP A 110 -27.53 17.22 -7.37
C ASP A 110 -28.11 16.79 -6.02
N LEU A 111 -29.44 16.59 -5.95
CA LEU A 111 -30.13 16.16 -4.74
C LEU A 111 -30.17 14.64 -4.54
N ARG A 112 -29.49 13.87 -5.38
CA ARG A 112 -29.38 12.41 -5.26
C ARG A 112 -28.75 12.01 -3.91
N MET A 113 -29.19 10.88 -3.40
CA MET A 113 -28.78 10.37 -2.09
C MET A 113 -28.50 8.88 -2.19
N HIS A 114 -27.37 8.43 -1.61
CA HIS A 114 -26.97 7.02 -1.61
C HIS A 114 -26.99 6.43 -3.03
N ASP A 115 -26.48 7.20 -3.98
CA ASP A 115 -26.50 6.88 -5.41
C ASP A 115 -25.23 6.14 -5.80
N MET A 116 -25.35 5.26 -6.80
CA MET A 116 -24.21 4.50 -7.33
C MET A 116 -23.15 5.39 -7.98
N SER A 117 -23.50 6.62 -8.40
CA SER A 117 -22.57 7.59 -8.96
C SER A 117 -21.65 8.25 -7.93
N ASP A 118 -21.95 8.11 -6.63
CA ASP A 118 -21.21 8.77 -5.55
C ASP A 118 -20.35 7.77 -4.74
N GLY A 119 -19.72 6.83 -5.43
CA GLY A 119 -18.92 5.76 -4.84
C GLY A 119 -17.46 6.13 -4.64
N PHE A 120 -16.88 5.72 -3.51
CA PHE A 120 -15.43 5.73 -3.22
C PHE A 120 -14.90 4.30 -3.22
N ALA A 121 -13.80 4.03 -3.92
CA ALA A 121 -13.18 2.72 -3.95
C ALA A 121 -12.11 2.59 -2.84
N LEU A 122 -12.37 1.71 -1.88
CA LEU A 122 -11.47 1.36 -0.78
C LEU A 122 -10.72 0.07 -1.15
N LEU A 123 -9.40 0.16 -1.29
CA LEU A 123 -8.55 -0.97 -1.65
C LEU A 123 -8.34 -1.94 -0.47
N GLY A 124 -7.89 -3.15 -0.77
CA GLY A 124 -7.43 -4.12 0.24
C GLY A 124 -8.50 -5.11 0.72
N PHE A 125 -9.75 -5.00 0.28
CA PHE A 125 -10.75 -6.04 0.50
C PHE A 125 -10.51 -7.19 -0.45
N ARG A 126 -10.62 -8.42 0.04
CA ARG A 126 -10.35 -9.62 -0.74
C ARG A 126 -11.40 -10.69 -0.49
N SER A 127 -11.86 -11.33 -1.56
CA SER A 127 -12.68 -12.53 -1.49
C SER A 127 -11.84 -13.73 -1.04
N GLN A 128 -12.50 -14.79 -0.57
CA GLN A 128 -11.83 -16.00 -0.12
C GLN A 128 -10.84 -16.62 -1.14
N PRO A 129 -11.13 -16.67 -2.44
CA PRO A 129 -10.17 -17.18 -3.43
C PRO A 129 -8.93 -16.30 -3.63
N ARG A 130 -8.93 -15.08 -3.08
CA ARG A 130 -7.86 -14.08 -3.24
C ARG A 130 -7.15 -13.72 -1.94
N VAL A 131 -7.35 -14.49 -0.87
CA VAL A 131 -6.62 -14.30 0.39
C VAL A 131 -5.12 -14.50 0.15
N ILE A 132 -4.31 -13.69 0.82
CA ILE A 132 -2.85 -13.86 0.83
C ILE A 132 -2.43 -14.80 1.95
N GLY A 133 -1.40 -15.59 1.69
CA GLY A 133 -0.85 -16.51 2.69
C GLY A 133 0.18 -15.82 3.62
N ASN A 134 0.50 -16.52 4.70
CA ASN A 134 1.61 -16.17 5.60
C ASN A 134 1.54 -14.74 6.15
N ILE A 135 0.33 -14.28 6.52
CA ILE A 135 0.16 -13.01 7.23
C ILE A 135 0.79 -13.16 8.62
N SER A 136 1.67 -12.23 9.01
CA SER A 136 2.25 -12.22 10.35
C SER A 136 1.16 -12.01 11.40
N SER A 137 1.23 -12.79 12.47
CA SER A 137 0.37 -12.63 13.66
C SER A 137 1.01 -11.76 14.74
N THR A 138 2.28 -11.34 14.59
CA THR A 138 3.05 -10.62 15.60
C THR A 138 3.56 -9.26 15.11
N ALA A 139 3.73 -9.08 13.79
CA ALA A 139 4.30 -7.88 13.21
C ALA A 139 3.37 -7.23 12.18
N ALA A 140 3.37 -5.91 12.14
CA ALA A 140 2.80 -5.13 11.05
C ALA A 140 3.75 -5.14 9.85
N GLN A 141 3.26 -5.45 8.66
CA GLN A 141 4.06 -5.61 7.45
C GLN A 141 3.56 -4.75 6.30
N LEU A 142 4.48 -4.08 5.62
CA LEU A 142 4.31 -3.63 4.24
C LEU A 142 5.01 -4.66 3.35
N ARG A 143 4.24 -5.43 2.56
CA ARG A 143 4.76 -6.62 1.88
C ARG A 143 4.19 -6.80 0.47
N THR A 144 4.89 -7.57 -0.35
CA THR A 144 4.33 -8.18 -1.55
C THR A 144 3.38 -9.32 -1.18
N ASP A 145 2.38 -9.61 -2.03
CA ASP A 145 1.37 -10.64 -1.77
C ASP A 145 1.97 -12.05 -1.57
N ASP A 146 3.05 -12.35 -2.30
CA ASP A 146 3.81 -13.59 -2.19
C ASP A 146 4.74 -13.65 -0.96
N GLY A 147 4.91 -12.51 -0.26
CA GLY A 147 5.80 -12.40 0.89
C GLY A 147 7.29 -12.39 0.55
N ALA A 148 7.69 -12.28 -0.71
CA ALA A 148 9.09 -12.28 -1.13
C ALA A 148 9.86 -11.02 -0.74
N ALA A 149 9.15 -9.91 -0.51
CA ALA A 149 9.72 -8.67 0.00
C ALA A 149 8.77 -8.02 1.03
N PHE A 150 9.34 -7.56 2.14
CA PHE A 150 8.59 -6.86 3.17
C PHE A 150 9.47 -5.96 4.05
N VAL A 151 8.84 -4.98 4.65
CA VAL A 151 9.34 -4.25 5.81
C VAL A 151 8.35 -4.48 6.94
N GLU A 152 8.84 -4.86 8.11
CA GLU A 152 7.99 -5.18 9.25
C GLU A 152 8.45 -4.51 10.55
N VAL A 153 7.49 -4.30 11.44
CA VAL A 153 7.70 -3.85 12.82
C VAL A 153 7.02 -4.85 13.75
N ASP A 154 7.82 -5.55 14.56
CA ASP A 154 7.32 -6.49 15.56
C ASP A 154 6.99 -5.76 16.86
N SER A 155 5.75 -5.91 17.33
CA SER A 155 5.27 -5.19 18.52
C SER A 155 5.80 -5.76 19.84
N SER A 156 6.26 -7.01 19.86
CA SER A 156 6.73 -7.68 21.09
C SER A 156 8.23 -7.50 21.30
N THR A 157 9.01 -7.59 20.23
CA THR A 157 10.48 -7.48 20.26
C THR A 157 10.98 -6.09 19.93
N HIS A 158 10.11 -5.21 19.39
CA HIS A 158 10.44 -3.90 18.83
C HIS A 158 11.45 -3.97 17.67
N ALA A 159 11.59 -5.13 17.04
CA ALA A 159 12.47 -5.32 15.89
C ALA A 159 11.86 -4.69 14.63
N ILE A 160 12.73 -4.11 13.81
CA ILE A 160 12.41 -3.67 12.44
C ILE A 160 13.23 -4.52 11.49
N ASN A 161 12.56 -5.24 10.59
CA ASN A 161 13.19 -6.08 9.58
C ASN A 161 12.82 -5.59 8.19
N ALA A 162 13.80 -5.57 7.30
CA ALA A 162 13.60 -5.38 5.86
C ALA A 162 14.20 -6.57 5.13
N THR A 163 13.37 -7.30 4.41
CA THR A 163 13.75 -8.52 3.67
C THR A 163 13.32 -8.41 2.23
N THR A 164 14.18 -8.84 1.31
CA THR A 164 13.86 -8.91 -0.12
C THR A 164 14.62 -10.05 -0.78
N SER A 165 13.98 -10.73 -1.72
CA SER A 165 14.63 -11.68 -2.64
C SER A 165 15.33 -10.98 -3.82
N GLY A 166 15.13 -9.68 -3.98
CA GLY A 166 15.74 -8.84 -5.00
C GLY A 166 16.83 -7.93 -4.45
N ALA A 167 17.13 -6.86 -5.15
CA ALA A 167 18.08 -5.84 -4.72
C ALA A 167 17.44 -4.87 -3.72
N ALA A 168 18.22 -4.41 -2.73
CA ALA A 168 17.86 -3.31 -1.85
C ALA A 168 18.76 -2.10 -2.15
N THR A 169 18.16 -0.93 -2.35
CA THR A 169 18.89 0.32 -2.61
C THR A 169 18.45 1.40 -1.64
N VAL A 170 19.43 2.05 -1.01
CA VAL A 170 19.21 3.24 -0.19
C VAL A 170 19.92 4.41 -0.87
N SER A 171 19.18 5.44 -1.25
CA SER A 171 19.72 6.65 -1.89
C SER A 171 19.25 7.88 -1.12
N ALA A 172 20.17 8.77 -0.79
CA ALA A 172 19.89 10.01 -0.10
C ALA A 172 20.69 11.16 -0.72
N GLN A 173 20.07 12.34 -0.84
CA GLN A 173 20.81 13.57 -1.22
C GLN A 173 21.63 14.13 -0.06
N GLY A 174 21.26 13.81 1.17
CA GLY A 174 21.98 14.16 2.40
C GLY A 174 22.77 12.97 2.94
N ASN A 175 23.16 13.06 4.21
CA ASN A 175 23.94 12.02 4.87
C ASN A 175 23.07 10.80 5.22
N ILE A 176 23.66 9.61 5.16
CA ILE A 176 23.12 8.38 5.73
C ILE A 176 23.91 8.11 7.02
N THR A 177 23.24 8.03 8.15
CA THR A 177 23.84 7.74 9.46
C THR A 177 23.32 6.43 10.01
N MET A 178 24.22 5.51 10.36
CA MET A 178 23.89 4.28 11.09
C MET A 178 24.52 4.38 12.48
N SER A 179 23.72 4.27 13.55
CA SER A 179 24.19 4.33 14.93
C SER A 179 23.76 3.06 15.66
N ALA A 180 24.73 2.23 16.00
CA ALA A 180 24.55 0.98 16.75
C ALA A 180 25.86 0.61 17.45
N PRO A 181 25.81 -0.20 18.52
CA PRO A 181 27.03 -0.75 19.14
C PRO A 181 27.87 -1.59 18.15
N LEU A 182 27.21 -2.24 17.18
CA LEU A 182 27.84 -3.02 16.13
C LEU A 182 27.01 -2.96 14.84
N VAL A 183 27.66 -2.72 13.70
CA VAL A 183 27.08 -2.90 12.35
C VAL A 183 27.80 -4.07 11.71
N THR A 184 27.06 -5.11 11.31
CA THR A 184 27.60 -6.29 10.63
C THR A 184 27.22 -6.27 9.16
N ILE A 185 28.18 -6.45 8.27
CA ILE A 185 27.98 -6.57 6.81
C ILE A 185 28.50 -7.93 6.38
N ASN A 186 27.61 -8.79 5.89
CA ASN A 186 27.94 -10.13 5.37
C ASN A 186 28.07 -10.05 3.84
N GLY A 187 29.24 -9.66 3.36
CA GLY A 187 29.53 -9.50 1.94
C GLY A 187 30.68 -8.52 1.70
N ASP A 188 31.00 -8.31 0.43
CA ASP A 188 32.03 -7.36 0.04
C ASP A 188 31.52 -5.92 0.17
N VAL A 189 32.39 -5.02 0.60
CA VAL A 189 32.10 -3.59 0.70
C VAL A 189 32.93 -2.83 -0.30
N LYS A 190 32.28 -2.14 -1.25
CA LYS A 190 32.93 -1.21 -2.17
C LYS A 190 32.64 0.22 -1.76
N VAL A 191 33.68 0.98 -1.43
CA VAL A 191 33.57 2.39 -1.08
C VAL A 191 34.19 3.22 -2.20
N ASN A 192 33.39 4.10 -2.82
CA ASN A 192 33.86 5.07 -3.82
C ASN A 192 34.10 6.43 -3.15
N GLY A 193 35.04 6.49 -2.23
CA GLY A 193 35.32 7.68 -1.45
C GLY A 193 36.31 7.38 -0.32
N ARG A 194 36.42 8.30 0.61
CA ARG A 194 37.30 8.18 1.76
C ARG A 194 36.61 7.38 2.89
N VAL A 195 37.41 6.57 3.58
CA VAL A 195 37.01 5.91 4.83
C VAL A 195 37.80 6.51 5.97
N ASP A 196 37.12 7.15 6.92
CA ASP A 196 37.68 7.66 8.14
C ASP A 196 37.28 6.77 9.31
N THR A 197 38.23 6.34 10.09
CA THR A 197 38.00 5.53 11.30
C THR A 197 38.66 6.17 12.48
N THR A 198 37.98 6.20 13.62
CA THR A 198 38.57 6.65 14.91
C THR A 198 39.25 5.51 15.67
N GLY A 199 38.97 4.26 15.25
CA GLY A 199 39.53 3.04 15.78
C GLY A 199 40.43 2.31 14.79
N ASP A 200 40.90 1.13 15.18
CA ASP A 200 41.74 0.29 14.35
C ASP A 200 40.93 -0.40 13.21
N VAL A 201 41.53 -0.54 12.06
CA VAL A 201 41.04 -1.38 10.97
C VAL A 201 41.83 -2.67 10.94
N LYS A 202 41.16 -3.82 11.01
CA LYS A 202 41.81 -5.13 11.01
C LYS A 202 41.43 -5.96 9.78
N ALA A 203 42.42 -6.57 9.16
CA ALA A 203 42.27 -7.62 8.15
C ALA A 203 42.69 -8.96 8.79
N GLY A 204 41.72 -9.75 9.27
CA GLY A 204 42.00 -10.92 10.11
C GLY A 204 42.69 -10.51 11.43
N THR A 205 43.93 -10.96 11.65
CA THR A 205 44.73 -10.62 12.82
C THR A 205 45.67 -9.42 12.62
N ILE A 206 45.71 -8.85 11.39
CA ILE A 206 46.62 -7.75 11.04
C ILE A 206 45.90 -6.43 11.31
N SER A 207 46.47 -5.60 12.20
CA SER A 207 46.04 -4.26 12.54
C SER A 207 46.66 -3.22 11.64
N LEU A 208 45.86 -2.28 11.11
CA LEU A 208 46.43 -1.17 10.31
C LEU A 208 47.24 -0.20 11.18
N MET A 209 46.90 -0.06 12.47
CA MET A 209 47.61 0.83 13.41
C MET A 209 48.95 0.24 13.90
N THR A 210 49.04 -1.09 14.08
CA THR A 210 50.17 -1.72 14.80
C THR A 210 50.90 -2.78 13.99
N HIS A 211 50.54 -2.99 12.69
CA HIS A 211 51.24 -3.99 11.85
C HIS A 211 52.73 -3.66 11.69
N ARG A 212 53.52 -4.70 11.64
CA ARG A 212 54.95 -4.61 11.37
C ARG A 212 55.29 -5.41 10.15
N THR A 213 56.24 -4.88 9.33
CA THR A 213 56.75 -5.59 8.17
C THR A 213 58.06 -6.31 8.59
N SER A 214 58.16 -7.61 8.35
CA SER A 214 59.37 -8.38 8.58
C SER A 214 60.40 -8.14 7.45
N GLY A 215 61.70 -8.28 7.79
CA GLY A 215 62.77 -8.12 6.80
C GLY A 215 63.18 -6.66 6.48
N VAL A 216 62.69 -5.71 7.25
CA VAL A 216 63.04 -4.28 7.14
C VAL A 216 64.03 -3.90 8.24
N THR A 217 65.14 -3.31 7.92
CA THR A 217 66.08 -2.73 8.87
C THR A 217 65.50 -1.44 9.42
N ALA A 218 65.46 -1.31 10.75
CA ALA A 218 64.97 -0.08 11.42
C ALA A 218 65.91 1.09 11.10
N GLY A 219 65.38 2.21 10.65
CA GLY A 219 66.11 3.44 10.32
C GLY A 219 65.28 4.67 10.63
N GLY A 220 65.92 5.86 10.71
CA GLY A 220 65.27 7.14 10.97
C GLY A 220 64.54 7.76 9.78
N GLY A 221 64.53 7.11 8.64
CA GLY A 221 63.82 7.60 7.45
C GLY A 221 62.40 7.10 7.37
N THR A 222 61.47 7.90 6.75
CA THR A 222 60.11 7.47 6.39
C THR A 222 60.13 6.84 5.01
N SER A 223 59.34 5.79 4.81
CA SER A 223 59.13 5.22 3.46
C SER A 223 58.47 6.24 2.54
N GLY A 224 58.69 6.14 1.24
CA GLY A 224 57.93 6.88 0.24
C GLY A 224 56.43 6.47 0.25
N VAL A 225 55.63 7.16 -0.54
CA VAL A 225 54.21 6.78 -0.72
C VAL A 225 54.14 5.34 -1.31
N PRO A 226 53.09 4.57 -0.92
CA PRO A 226 52.87 3.25 -1.52
C PRO A 226 52.77 3.36 -3.04
N VAL A 227 53.48 2.51 -3.77
CA VAL A 227 53.34 2.38 -5.23
C VAL A 227 52.36 1.26 -5.52
N PRO A 228 51.54 1.39 -6.63
CA PRO A 228 50.56 0.37 -6.99
C PRO A 228 51.18 -0.98 -7.32
#